data_0c2ca0ecb3991a6d1f75d00368ea14a7
#
_entry.id   0c2ca0ecb3991a6d1f75d00368ea14a7
#
_cell.length_a   1.000
_cell.length_b   1.000
_cell.length_c   1.000
_cell.angle_alpha   90.00
_cell.angle_beta   90.00
_cell.angle_gamma   90.00
#
_symmetry.space_group_name_H-M   'P 1'
#
loop_
_entity.id
_entity.type
_entity.pdbx_description
1 polymer ?
#
loop_
_entity_poly.entity_id
_entity_poly.type
_entity_poly.pdbx_seq_one_letter_code
_entity_poly.pdbx_strand_id
1 'polypeptide(L)'
;MKRILTTLALCLLLCQCGRAQEFVSCRPAPEDRCFRSEAVERTIDEVCAKLGPGKLAWMFANCFPNTLDTTVEYDESAGDTFVITGDIHAMWLRDSGAQVWPYLRLAGEDEHLRKMIAGVLMRQFRCLALDPYANAFNKGPTGSEWESDHTDMTPWLHERKWELDSPCYVLRLAYGYWKATGDTSVFGKEWVDAVKAVLRTFREQQRIDGPGPYRFMRRTERAFDTKGWDGRGAPVKPCGLIASSFRPSDDATVLEFLVPSNFFAVSALRWASEILSTVDCGSKRECRKLAEECTSLASQVASALEEYAVVEHPKYGRIYAYEVDGFGSSLLMDDANVPNLLSLPYLGCVPADDPVWQNTRRFVLSEDNPCFFSGKAGAGVGGPHVGLGWIWPMSIIMQALTSSDEAEIASCLQTLMATDAGTGFMHEAFWKDDPTRFTRSWFAWANTLFGELVLELYNKGKL
;
A
#
# COMPACT_ATOMS: atom_id res chain seq x y z
N MET A 1 -43.42 58.76 1.85
CA MET A 1 -43.89 57.39 2.05
C MET A 1 -43.65 56.46 0.85
N LYS A 2 -42.55 56.58 0.10
CA LYS A 2 -42.25 55.71 -1.05
C LYS A 2 -40.81 55.18 -1.03
N ARG A 3 -40.04 55.30 0.09
CA ARG A 3 -38.66 54.84 0.23
C ARG A 3 -38.43 53.76 1.31
N ILE A 4 -39.48 53.30 2.01
CA ILE A 4 -39.38 52.28 3.08
C ILE A 4 -39.87 50.91 2.61
N LEU A 5 -40.58 50.81 1.47
CA LEU A 5 -41.07 49.53 0.93
C LEU A 5 -40.08 48.79 0.02
N THR A 6 -38.99 49.45 -0.43
CA THR A 6 -38.00 48.82 -1.31
C THR A 6 -36.87 48.11 -0.56
N THR A 7 -36.68 48.41 0.71
CA THR A 7 -35.62 47.78 1.54
C THR A 7 -36.07 46.49 2.23
N LEU A 8 -37.37 46.27 2.41
CA LEU A 8 -37.89 44.99 2.97
C LEU A 8 -38.04 43.87 1.92
N ALA A 9 -38.14 44.24 0.62
CA ALA A 9 -38.22 43.23 -0.45
C ALA A 9 -36.83 42.64 -0.84
N LEU A 10 -35.73 43.32 -0.50
CA LEU A 10 -34.36 42.84 -0.80
C LEU A 10 -33.78 41.97 0.30
N CYS A 11 -34.34 41.98 1.53
CA CYS A 11 -33.94 41.09 2.62
C CYS A 11 -34.67 39.74 2.62
N LEU A 12 -35.71 39.58 1.81
CA LEU A 12 -36.46 38.30 1.70
C LEU A 12 -35.97 37.38 0.58
N LEU A 13 -34.99 37.80 -0.22
CA LEU A 13 -34.41 37.01 -1.33
C LEU A 13 -33.04 36.40 -0.99
N LEU A 14 -32.54 36.56 0.24
CA LEU A 14 -31.28 35.97 0.69
C LEU A 14 -31.43 34.83 1.72
N CYS A 15 -32.65 34.40 2.03
CA CYS A 15 -32.92 33.12 2.68
C CYS A 15 -33.19 32.05 1.60
N GLN A 16 -32.27 31.84 0.69
CA GLN A 16 -32.11 30.52 0.13
C GLN A 16 -31.55 29.69 1.28
N CYS A 17 -32.45 29.00 2.00
CA CYS A 17 -32.10 27.86 2.82
C CYS A 17 -31.20 26.97 1.96
N GLY A 18 -29.88 27.03 2.17
CA GLY A 18 -29.00 25.97 1.72
C GLY A 18 -29.57 24.70 2.33
N ARG A 19 -30.23 23.87 1.53
CA ARG A 19 -30.53 22.51 1.93
C ARG A 19 -29.19 21.92 2.39
N ALA A 20 -29.09 21.58 3.65
CA ALA A 20 -27.95 20.81 4.13
C ALA A 20 -27.80 19.62 3.16
N GLN A 21 -26.63 19.49 2.56
CA GLN A 21 -26.36 18.37 1.66
C GLN A 21 -26.55 17.10 2.48
N GLU A 22 -27.54 16.29 2.13
CA GLU A 22 -27.82 15.05 2.83
C GLU A 22 -26.82 13.99 2.32
N PHE A 23 -25.94 13.55 3.20
CA PHE A 23 -24.94 12.52 2.92
C PHE A 23 -25.54 11.15 3.20
N VAL A 24 -26.01 10.46 2.16
CA VAL A 24 -26.53 9.09 2.27
C VAL A 24 -25.38 8.10 2.26
N SER A 25 -25.42 7.09 3.15
CA SER A 25 -24.39 6.04 3.19
C SER A 25 -24.29 5.31 1.85
N CYS A 26 -23.06 5.11 1.39
CA CYS A 26 -22.74 4.33 0.19
C CYS A 26 -22.31 2.89 0.51
N ARG A 27 -22.34 2.49 1.78
CA ARG A 27 -22.05 1.12 2.22
C ARG A 27 -23.14 0.16 1.74
N PRO A 28 -22.81 -1.12 1.47
CA PRO A 28 -23.81 -2.16 1.26
C PRO A 28 -24.80 -2.24 2.45
N ALA A 29 -26.00 -2.75 2.20
CA ALA A 29 -26.93 -3.06 3.28
C ALA A 29 -26.27 -4.03 4.28
N PRO A 30 -26.61 -3.97 5.57
CA PRO A 30 -25.93 -4.78 6.59
C PRO A 30 -25.90 -6.29 6.29
N GLU A 31 -26.92 -6.83 5.64
CA GLU A 31 -27.04 -8.22 5.22
C GLU A 31 -26.16 -8.58 4.01
N ASP A 32 -25.73 -7.58 3.22
CA ASP A 32 -24.92 -7.77 2.02
C ASP A 32 -23.41 -7.55 2.30
N ARG A 33 -23.03 -7.19 3.53
CA ARG A 33 -21.64 -6.99 3.91
C ARG A 33 -20.91 -8.32 4.07
N CYS A 34 -19.71 -8.42 3.50
CA CYS A 34 -18.90 -9.64 3.52
C CYS A 34 -18.44 -10.00 4.94
N PHE A 35 -18.05 -9.01 5.74
CA PHE A 35 -17.58 -9.20 7.11
C PHE A 35 -18.01 -8.02 7.99
N ARG A 36 -18.38 -8.31 9.23
CA ARG A 36 -18.75 -7.29 10.22
C ARG A 36 -17.91 -7.42 11.49
N SER A 37 -17.35 -6.32 11.94
CA SER A 37 -16.64 -6.20 13.22
C SER A 37 -17.35 -5.16 14.10
N GLU A 38 -17.70 -5.55 15.32
CA GLU A 38 -18.33 -4.62 16.27
C GLU A 38 -17.37 -3.51 16.71
N ALA A 39 -16.09 -3.82 16.80
CA ALA A 39 -15.07 -2.81 17.13
C ALA A 39 -14.93 -1.77 16.01
N VAL A 40 -15.00 -2.19 14.74
CA VAL A 40 -14.95 -1.27 13.59
C VAL A 40 -16.21 -0.40 13.55
N GLU A 41 -17.41 -0.97 13.72
CA GLU A 41 -18.66 -0.18 13.72
C GLU A 41 -18.65 0.85 14.86
N ARG A 42 -18.27 0.46 16.07
CA ARG A 42 -18.11 1.37 17.22
C ARG A 42 -17.11 2.50 16.93
N THR A 43 -15.97 2.18 16.30
CA THR A 43 -14.97 3.19 15.93
C THR A 43 -15.54 4.19 14.90
N ILE A 44 -16.33 3.71 13.95
CA ILE A 44 -16.99 4.60 12.98
C ILE A 44 -17.94 5.56 13.69
N ASP A 45 -18.77 5.06 14.61
CA ASP A 45 -19.71 5.87 15.36
C ASP A 45 -18.99 6.95 16.20
N GLU A 46 -17.91 6.57 16.91
CA GLU A 46 -17.13 7.49 17.75
C GLU A 46 -16.45 8.60 16.93
N VAL A 47 -15.78 8.24 15.82
CA VAL A 47 -15.11 9.19 14.95
C VAL A 47 -16.13 10.11 14.27
N CYS A 48 -17.22 9.58 13.74
CA CYS A 48 -18.28 10.39 13.13
C CYS A 48 -18.97 11.32 14.12
N ALA A 49 -19.21 10.88 15.36
CA ALA A 49 -19.76 11.74 16.42
C ALA A 49 -18.82 12.91 16.74
N LYS A 50 -17.50 12.69 16.74
CA LYS A 50 -16.50 13.74 16.98
C LYS A 50 -16.40 14.72 15.81
N LEU A 51 -16.43 14.23 14.55
CA LEU A 51 -16.36 15.05 13.34
C LEU A 51 -17.63 15.88 13.13
N GLY A 52 -18.77 15.43 13.67
CA GLY A 52 -20.07 16.00 13.39
C GLY A 52 -20.57 15.69 11.96
N PRO A 53 -21.80 16.15 11.62
CA PRO A 53 -22.38 15.89 10.30
C PRO A 53 -21.63 16.68 9.22
N GLY A 54 -21.00 15.98 8.28
CA GLY A 54 -20.25 16.60 7.19
C GLY A 54 -19.62 15.59 6.23
N LYS A 55 -19.01 16.11 5.17
CA LYS A 55 -18.43 15.29 4.11
C LYS A 55 -17.32 14.36 4.61
N LEU A 56 -16.45 14.83 5.51
CA LEU A 56 -15.36 14.04 6.04
C LEU A 56 -15.87 12.81 6.84
N ALA A 57 -16.88 13.03 7.72
CA ALA A 57 -17.50 11.94 8.47
C ALA A 57 -18.18 10.92 7.55
N TRP A 58 -18.90 11.40 6.53
CA TRP A 58 -19.54 10.55 5.54
C TRP A 58 -18.54 9.72 4.74
N MET A 59 -17.46 10.33 4.24
CA MET A 59 -16.42 9.62 3.51
C MET A 59 -15.67 8.63 4.42
N PHE A 60 -15.39 8.99 5.67
CA PHE A 60 -14.79 8.07 6.63
C PHE A 60 -15.68 6.85 6.87
N ALA A 61 -16.97 7.06 7.10
CA ALA A 61 -17.92 5.98 7.32
C ALA A 61 -18.07 5.02 6.12
N ASN A 62 -17.85 5.51 4.90
CA ASN A 62 -17.85 4.67 3.69
C ASN A 62 -16.49 4.00 3.43
N CYS A 63 -15.40 4.76 3.55
CA CYS A 63 -14.06 4.30 3.18
C CYS A 63 -13.45 3.36 4.20
N PHE A 64 -13.54 3.68 5.51
CA PHE A 64 -12.89 2.90 6.55
C PHE A 64 -13.33 1.44 6.58
N PRO A 65 -14.62 1.09 6.52
CA PRO A 65 -15.07 -0.31 6.51
C PRO A 65 -15.06 -0.96 5.13
N ASN A 66 -14.73 -0.25 4.05
CA ASN A 66 -14.94 -0.71 2.67
C ASN A 66 -14.33 -2.09 2.39
N THR A 67 -13.12 -2.37 2.86
CA THR A 67 -12.51 -3.70 2.72
C THR A 67 -13.34 -4.79 3.39
N LEU A 68 -13.78 -4.57 4.63
CA LEU A 68 -14.59 -5.55 5.36
C LEU A 68 -15.95 -5.74 4.71
N ASP A 69 -16.55 -4.65 4.25
CA ASP A 69 -17.88 -4.67 3.65
C ASP A 69 -17.92 -5.40 2.29
N THR A 70 -16.80 -5.40 1.51
CA THR A 70 -16.87 -5.74 0.08
C THR A 70 -15.85 -6.75 -0.42
N THR A 71 -14.72 -6.96 0.27
CA THR A 71 -13.58 -7.72 -0.29
C THR A 71 -13.18 -8.96 0.50
N VAL A 72 -13.71 -9.16 1.68
CA VAL A 72 -13.33 -10.24 2.59
C VAL A 72 -14.19 -11.49 2.35
N GLU A 73 -13.56 -12.60 2.06
CA GLU A 73 -14.18 -13.93 2.02
C GLU A 73 -13.60 -14.77 3.16
N TYR A 74 -14.28 -14.78 4.31
CA TYR A 74 -13.83 -15.44 5.52
C TYR A 74 -14.51 -16.80 5.72
N ASP A 75 -13.70 -17.86 5.85
CA ASP A 75 -14.14 -19.21 6.27
C ASP A 75 -13.60 -19.48 7.68
N GLU A 76 -14.45 -19.24 8.68
CA GLU A 76 -14.11 -19.46 10.08
C GLU A 76 -13.78 -20.93 10.36
N SER A 77 -14.44 -21.87 9.70
CA SER A 77 -14.26 -23.30 9.91
C SER A 77 -12.89 -23.80 9.43
N ALA A 78 -12.38 -23.19 8.37
CA ALA A 78 -11.06 -23.47 7.82
C ALA A 78 -9.94 -22.59 8.42
N GLY A 79 -10.29 -21.53 9.16
CA GLY A 79 -9.34 -20.51 9.61
C GLY A 79 -8.64 -19.84 8.43
N ASP A 80 -9.39 -19.53 7.38
CA ASP A 80 -8.88 -19.04 6.10
C ASP A 80 -9.61 -17.78 5.66
N THR A 81 -8.87 -16.78 5.21
CA THR A 81 -9.45 -15.54 4.70
C THR A 81 -8.80 -15.16 3.36
N PHE A 82 -9.65 -15.04 2.35
CA PHE A 82 -9.27 -14.53 1.03
C PHE A 82 -9.75 -13.09 0.91
N VAL A 83 -8.83 -12.17 0.60
CA VAL A 83 -9.14 -10.74 0.44
C VAL A 83 -8.89 -10.35 -1.00
N ILE A 84 -9.96 -10.03 -1.73
CA ILE A 84 -9.84 -9.58 -3.11
C ILE A 84 -9.40 -8.12 -3.19
N THR A 85 -8.80 -7.75 -4.31
CA THR A 85 -8.28 -6.38 -4.52
C THR A 85 -9.41 -5.34 -4.67
N GLY A 86 -10.60 -5.78 -4.96
CA GLY A 86 -11.80 -4.96 -5.14
C GLY A 86 -12.61 -5.44 -6.34
N ASP A 87 -12.43 -4.83 -7.49
CA ASP A 87 -13.10 -5.21 -8.74
C ASP A 87 -12.47 -6.43 -9.45
N ILE A 88 -11.31 -6.90 -8.98
CA ILE A 88 -10.64 -8.10 -9.49
C ILE A 88 -10.74 -9.20 -8.41
N HIS A 89 -11.33 -10.35 -8.77
CA HIS A 89 -11.47 -11.49 -7.86
C HIS A 89 -10.18 -12.30 -7.76
N ALA A 90 -9.14 -11.64 -7.27
CA ALA A 90 -7.84 -12.23 -6.97
C ALA A 90 -7.21 -11.53 -5.74
N MET A 91 -6.31 -12.21 -5.07
CA MET A 91 -5.64 -11.73 -3.84
C MET A 91 -4.19 -11.38 -4.15
N TRP A 92 -3.89 -10.08 -4.23
CA TRP A 92 -2.52 -9.57 -4.17
C TRP A 92 -1.99 -9.64 -2.75
N LEU A 93 -0.73 -10.07 -2.58
CA LEU A 93 -0.08 -10.10 -1.26
C LEU A 93 0.07 -8.71 -0.66
N ARG A 94 0.42 -7.72 -1.46
CA ARG A 94 0.51 -6.31 -1.09
C ARG A 94 -0.84 -5.78 -0.62
N ASP A 95 -1.84 -5.84 -1.51
CA ASP A 95 -3.17 -5.27 -1.29
C ASP A 95 -3.85 -5.88 -0.07
N SER A 96 -3.90 -7.20 0.01
CA SER A 96 -4.56 -7.90 1.12
C SER A 96 -3.94 -7.56 2.48
N GLY A 97 -2.61 -7.38 2.53
CA GLY A 97 -1.93 -6.94 3.73
C GLY A 97 -2.22 -5.47 4.08
N ALA A 98 -2.19 -4.58 3.07
CA ALA A 98 -2.44 -3.15 3.26
C ALA A 98 -3.91 -2.85 3.60
N GLN A 99 -4.86 -3.54 2.95
CA GLN A 99 -6.29 -3.37 3.16
C GLN A 99 -6.74 -3.72 4.58
N VAL A 100 -6.12 -4.72 5.22
CA VAL A 100 -6.48 -5.11 6.60
C VAL A 100 -5.64 -4.43 7.68
N TRP A 101 -4.54 -3.77 7.30
CA TRP A 101 -3.60 -3.14 8.20
C TRP A 101 -4.23 -2.18 9.23
N PRO A 102 -5.13 -1.25 8.87
CA PRO A 102 -5.69 -0.28 9.81
C PRO A 102 -6.54 -0.92 10.91
N TYR A 103 -7.06 -2.13 10.69
CA TYR A 103 -7.89 -2.83 11.66
C TYR A 103 -7.08 -3.57 12.73
N LEU A 104 -5.76 -3.73 12.56
CA LEU A 104 -4.91 -4.41 13.54
C LEU A 104 -5.05 -3.82 14.95
N ARG A 105 -5.18 -2.50 15.06
CA ARG A 105 -5.35 -1.82 16.35
C ARG A 105 -6.63 -2.19 17.11
N LEU A 106 -7.63 -2.70 16.38
CA LEU A 106 -8.92 -3.12 16.93
C LEU A 106 -8.98 -4.65 17.15
N ALA A 107 -8.06 -5.41 16.57
CA ALA A 107 -8.05 -6.86 16.65
C ALA A 107 -7.78 -7.41 18.07
N GLY A 108 -7.22 -6.59 18.97
CA GLY A 108 -7.06 -6.95 20.39
C GLY A 108 -8.39 -6.98 21.15
N GLU A 109 -9.37 -6.20 20.73
CA GLU A 109 -10.68 -6.02 21.39
C GLU A 109 -11.80 -6.85 20.73
N ASP A 110 -11.60 -7.32 19.50
CA ASP A 110 -12.58 -8.06 18.71
C ASP A 110 -11.98 -9.40 18.25
N GLU A 111 -12.43 -10.48 18.90
CA GLU A 111 -11.95 -11.83 18.60
C GLU A 111 -12.31 -12.29 17.17
N HIS A 112 -13.49 -11.89 16.67
CA HIS A 112 -13.93 -12.24 15.32
C HIS A 112 -13.04 -11.57 14.27
N LEU A 113 -12.74 -10.28 14.45
CA LEU A 113 -11.81 -9.53 13.62
C LEU A 113 -10.38 -10.12 13.69
N ARG A 114 -9.91 -10.47 14.89
CA ARG A 114 -8.60 -11.10 15.11
C ARG A 114 -8.49 -12.42 14.35
N LYS A 115 -9.50 -13.29 14.42
CA LYS A 115 -9.54 -14.57 13.70
C LYS A 115 -9.55 -14.38 12.19
N MET A 116 -10.29 -13.40 11.70
CA MET A 116 -10.32 -13.05 10.27
C MET A 116 -8.92 -12.64 9.79
N ILE A 117 -8.22 -11.74 10.51
CA ILE A 117 -6.86 -11.31 10.13
C ILE A 117 -5.85 -12.46 10.26
N ALA A 118 -5.98 -13.33 11.27
CA ALA A 118 -5.19 -14.55 11.37
C ALA A 118 -5.37 -15.43 10.12
N GLY A 119 -6.59 -15.56 9.62
CA GLY A 119 -6.90 -16.28 8.39
C GLY A 119 -6.22 -15.68 7.15
N VAL A 120 -6.12 -14.33 7.06
CA VAL A 120 -5.36 -13.64 6.00
C VAL A 120 -3.90 -14.06 6.06
N LEU A 121 -3.27 -14.02 7.24
CA LEU A 121 -1.88 -14.42 7.42
C LEU A 121 -1.63 -15.88 7.02
N MET A 122 -2.49 -16.79 7.47
CA MET A 122 -2.37 -18.21 7.13
C MET A 122 -2.43 -18.44 5.62
N ARG A 123 -3.32 -17.74 4.92
CA ARG A 123 -3.41 -17.77 3.47
C ARG A 123 -2.14 -17.19 2.82
N GLN A 124 -1.69 -16.03 3.25
CA GLN A 124 -0.48 -15.40 2.71
C GLN A 124 0.76 -16.28 2.90
N PHE A 125 0.92 -16.97 4.04
CA PHE A 125 2.03 -17.91 4.25
C PHE A 125 1.97 -19.07 3.25
N ARG A 126 0.78 -19.63 3.00
CA ARG A 126 0.60 -20.68 1.99
C ARG A 126 0.89 -20.18 0.57
N CYS A 127 0.49 -18.95 0.24
CA CYS A 127 0.81 -18.31 -1.04
C CYS A 127 2.34 -18.19 -1.24
N LEU A 128 3.09 -17.71 -0.25
CA LEU A 128 4.55 -17.62 -0.31
C LEU A 128 5.22 -18.99 -0.41
N ALA A 129 4.67 -20.01 0.24
CA ALA A 129 5.19 -21.37 0.13
C ALA A 129 4.89 -22.01 -1.24
N LEU A 130 3.79 -21.60 -1.87
CA LEU A 130 3.39 -22.07 -3.20
C LEU A 130 4.26 -21.46 -4.31
N ASP A 131 4.34 -20.15 -4.37
CA ASP A 131 5.21 -19.41 -5.30
C ASP A 131 5.57 -18.03 -4.75
N PRO A 132 6.79 -17.83 -4.22
CA PRO A 132 7.22 -16.55 -3.66
C PRO A 132 7.49 -15.47 -4.73
N TYR A 133 7.48 -15.83 -6.02
CA TYR A 133 7.64 -14.89 -7.14
C TYR A 133 6.32 -14.32 -7.65
N ALA A 134 5.18 -14.89 -7.24
CA ALA A 134 3.88 -14.40 -7.65
C ALA A 134 3.41 -13.24 -6.75
N ASN A 135 2.82 -12.22 -7.36
CA ASN A 135 2.20 -11.09 -6.66
C ASN A 135 0.72 -11.35 -6.35
N ALA A 136 0.01 -12.11 -7.20
CA ALA A 136 -1.43 -12.34 -7.09
C ALA A 136 -1.85 -13.80 -7.23
N PHE A 137 -2.81 -14.21 -6.41
CA PHE A 137 -3.27 -15.59 -6.28
C PHE A 137 -4.77 -15.73 -6.45
N ASN A 138 -5.19 -16.89 -7.00
CA ASN A 138 -6.59 -17.31 -7.04
C ASN A 138 -6.99 -17.97 -5.71
N LYS A 139 -8.29 -17.97 -5.40
CA LYS A 139 -8.80 -18.67 -4.20
C LYS A 139 -8.57 -20.19 -4.26
N GLY A 140 -8.59 -20.76 -5.48
CA GLY A 140 -8.35 -22.15 -5.80
C GLY A 140 -7.65 -22.29 -7.15
N PRO A 141 -7.43 -23.51 -7.68
CA PRO A 141 -6.73 -23.75 -8.95
C PRO A 141 -7.65 -23.50 -10.16
N THR A 142 -8.03 -22.23 -10.39
CA THR A 142 -9.00 -21.84 -11.41
C THR A 142 -8.38 -21.32 -12.71
N GLY A 143 -7.08 -21.01 -12.71
CA GLY A 143 -6.43 -20.28 -13.80
C GLY A 143 -6.78 -18.80 -13.84
N SER A 144 -6.23 -18.06 -14.78
CA SER A 144 -6.48 -16.63 -14.99
C SER A 144 -6.34 -16.25 -16.46
N GLU A 145 -6.72 -15.02 -16.81
CA GLU A 145 -6.48 -14.42 -18.14
C GLU A 145 -4.99 -14.29 -18.50
N TRP A 146 -4.09 -14.40 -17.50
CA TRP A 146 -2.65 -14.27 -17.66
C TRP A 146 -1.90 -15.59 -17.84
N GLU A 147 -2.60 -16.72 -18.02
CA GLU A 147 -1.99 -18.04 -18.23
C GLU A 147 -1.00 -18.10 -19.41
N SER A 148 -1.15 -17.19 -20.39
CA SER A 148 -0.27 -17.10 -21.57
C SER A 148 1.03 -16.33 -21.30
N ASP A 149 1.25 -15.78 -20.12
CA ASP A 149 2.49 -15.11 -19.75
C ASP A 149 3.67 -16.09 -19.80
N HIS A 150 4.78 -15.67 -20.37
CA HIS A 150 6.00 -16.46 -20.40
C HIS A 150 6.76 -16.40 -19.08
N THR A 151 6.21 -17.08 -18.08
CA THR A 151 6.73 -17.32 -16.74
C THR A 151 6.16 -18.67 -16.24
N ASP A 152 6.55 -19.14 -15.04
CA ASP A 152 6.10 -20.46 -14.55
C ASP A 152 4.67 -20.35 -13.94
N MET A 153 3.67 -20.06 -14.77
CA MET A 153 2.26 -19.97 -14.35
C MET A 153 1.71 -21.33 -13.91
N THR A 154 0.86 -21.29 -12.90
CA THR A 154 0.05 -22.44 -12.46
C THR A 154 -1.41 -22.00 -12.24
N PRO A 155 -2.39 -22.91 -12.22
CA PRO A 155 -3.79 -22.53 -12.00
C PRO A 155 -4.09 -21.82 -10.67
N TRP A 156 -3.19 -21.88 -9.70
CA TRP A 156 -3.30 -21.18 -8.41
C TRP A 156 -2.93 -19.70 -8.48
N LEU A 157 -2.17 -19.32 -9.52
CA LEU A 157 -1.67 -17.96 -9.68
C LEU A 157 -2.63 -17.15 -10.54
N HIS A 158 -2.98 -15.96 -10.08
CA HIS A 158 -3.68 -14.99 -10.92
C HIS A 158 -2.66 -14.27 -11.81
N GLU A 159 -1.56 -13.78 -11.22
CA GLU A 159 -0.45 -13.13 -11.91
C GLU A 159 0.89 -13.48 -11.24
N ARG A 160 1.98 -13.57 -12.04
CA ARG A 160 3.30 -13.93 -11.53
C ARG A 160 4.34 -12.85 -11.84
N LYS A 161 4.05 -11.62 -11.47
CA LYS A 161 4.98 -10.51 -11.50
C LYS A 161 5.82 -10.52 -10.21
N TRP A 162 7.16 -10.54 -10.35
CA TRP A 162 8.04 -10.46 -9.19
C TRP A 162 8.16 -9.02 -8.70
N GLU A 163 7.60 -8.77 -7.55
CA GLU A 163 7.62 -7.54 -6.79
C GLU A 163 8.25 -7.81 -5.43
N LEU A 164 9.35 -7.13 -5.14
CA LEU A 164 10.07 -7.32 -3.88
C LEU A 164 9.23 -6.98 -2.65
N ASP A 165 8.30 -6.05 -2.78
CA ASP A 165 7.41 -5.63 -1.70
C ASP A 165 6.31 -6.65 -1.36
N SER A 166 5.88 -7.48 -2.31
CA SER A 166 4.82 -8.46 -2.09
C SER A 166 5.09 -9.35 -0.85
N PRO A 167 6.22 -10.07 -0.73
CA PRO A 167 6.55 -10.81 0.49
C PRO A 167 6.81 -9.90 1.71
N CYS A 168 7.28 -8.66 1.52
CA CYS A 168 7.50 -7.74 2.63
C CYS A 168 6.20 -7.33 3.32
N TYR A 169 5.10 -7.18 2.58
CA TYR A 169 3.77 -6.91 3.14
C TYR A 169 3.28 -8.05 4.02
N VAL A 170 3.55 -9.31 3.65
CA VAL A 170 3.22 -10.47 4.48
C VAL A 170 3.97 -10.42 5.81
N LEU A 171 5.27 -10.13 5.77
CA LEU A 171 6.10 -10.03 6.99
C LEU A 171 5.68 -8.81 7.85
N ARG A 172 5.30 -7.69 7.23
CA ARG A 172 4.76 -6.51 7.91
C ARG A 172 3.46 -6.83 8.64
N LEU A 173 2.51 -7.47 7.96
CA LEU A 173 1.23 -7.84 8.54
C LEU A 173 1.42 -8.81 9.71
N ALA A 174 2.27 -9.81 9.55
CA ALA A 174 2.59 -10.79 10.61
C ALA A 174 3.16 -10.11 11.87
N TYR A 175 4.11 -9.19 11.68
CA TYR A 175 4.68 -8.43 12.78
C TYR A 175 3.66 -7.51 13.45
N GLY A 176 2.90 -6.76 12.67
CA GLY A 176 1.85 -5.87 13.17
C GLY A 176 0.77 -6.62 13.95
N TYR A 177 0.34 -7.77 13.43
CA TYR A 177 -0.63 -8.65 14.09
C TYR A 177 -0.13 -9.10 15.46
N TRP A 178 1.09 -9.64 15.52
CA TRP A 178 1.69 -10.05 16.80
C TRP A 178 1.81 -8.89 17.80
N LYS A 179 2.28 -7.73 17.35
CA LYS A 179 2.43 -6.56 18.21
C LYS A 179 1.10 -6.01 18.72
N ALA A 180 0.06 -6.04 17.90
CA ALA A 180 -1.27 -5.53 18.27
C ALA A 180 -2.06 -6.47 19.17
N THR A 181 -1.92 -7.79 18.96
CA THR A 181 -2.79 -8.79 19.63
C THR A 181 -2.08 -9.63 20.66
N GLY A 182 -0.75 -9.77 20.59
CA GLY A 182 0.01 -10.76 21.36
C GLY A 182 -0.25 -12.21 20.95
N ASP A 183 -1.12 -12.46 19.96
CA ASP A 183 -1.45 -13.80 19.51
C ASP A 183 -0.30 -14.41 18.70
N THR A 184 0.14 -15.59 19.12
CA THR A 184 1.25 -16.32 18.48
C THR A 184 0.78 -17.56 17.73
N SER A 185 -0.52 -17.83 17.68
CA SER A 185 -1.09 -19.08 17.12
C SER A 185 -0.79 -19.28 15.64
N VAL A 186 -0.55 -18.21 14.88
CA VAL A 186 -0.23 -18.26 13.45
C VAL A 186 1.25 -18.58 13.15
N PHE A 187 2.13 -18.50 14.14
CA PHE A 187 3.58 -18.66 13.95
C PHE A 187 4.03 -20.12 14.10
N GLY A 188 3.50 -20.99 13.28
CA GLY A 188 3.85 -22.41 13.21
C GLY A 188 4.74 -22.76 12.02
N LYS A 189 4.53 -23.96 11.50
CA LYS A 189 5.28 -24.49 10.34
C LYS A 189 5.11 -23.64 9.09
N GLU A 190 3.89 -23.17 8.79
CA GLU A 190 3.58 -22.35 7.62
C GLU A 190 4.35 -21.03 7.64
N TRP A 191 4.46 -20.39 8.80
CA TRP A 191 5.31 -19.20 9.00
C TRP A 191 6.77 -19.49 8.69
N VAL A 192 7.31 -20.55 9.26
CA VAL A 192 8.73 -20.94 9.07
C VAL A 192 9.01 -21.24 7.60
N ASP A 193 8.11 -21.94 6.92
CA ASP A 193 8.25 -22.27 5.50
C ASP A 193 8.13 -21.01 4.62
N ALA A 194 7.25 -20.08 4.95
CA ALA A 194 7.14 -18.79 4.28
C ALA A 194 8.43 -17.96 4.41
N VAL A 195 9.01 -17.85 5.63
CA VAL A 195 10.28 -17.13 5.82
C VAL A 195 11.42 -17.77 5.05
N LYS A 196 11.49 -19.10 4.99
CA LYS A 196 12.50 -19.82 4.16
C LYS A 196 12.34 -19.47 2.68
N ALA A 197 11.11 -19.45 2.18
CA ALA A 197 10.82 -19.08 0.80
C ALA A 197 11.28 -17.65 0.51
N VAL A 198 10.95 -16.69 1.39
CA VAL A 198 11.38 -15.30 1.28
C VAL A 198 12.90 -15.18 1.26
N LEU A 199 13.60 -15.76 2.22
CA LEU A 199 15.06 -15.70 2.30
C LEU A 199 15.73 -16.27 1.05
N ARG A 200 15.26 -17.42 0.56
CA ARG A 200 15.76 -18.04 -0.67
C ARG A 200 15.58 -17.09 -1.85
N THR A 201 14.35 -16.57 -2.05
CA THR A 201 14.02 -15.71 -3.18
C THR A 201 14.79 -14.40 -3.15
N PHE A 202 14.95 -13.79 -1.98
CA PHE A 202 15.74 -12.56 -1.84
C PHE A 202 17.20 -12.78 -2.21
N ARG A 203 17.81 -13.91 -1.79
CA ARG A 203 19.18 -14.27 -2.16
C ARG A 203 19.32 -14.55 -3.65
N GLU A 204 18.40 -15.27 -4.26
CA GLU A 204 18.36 -15.50 -5.71
C GLU A 204 18.30 -14.17 -6.46
N GLN A 205 17.54 -13.18 -5.94
CA GLN A 205 17.37 -11.87 -6.55
C GLN A 205 18.46 -10.84 -6.17
N GLN A 206 19.38 -11.16 -5.25
CA GLN A 206 20.63 -10.40 -5.18
C GLN A 206 21.52 -10.62 -6.43
N ARG A 207 21.24 -11.67 -7.21
CA ARG A 207 21.88 -12.00 -8.49
C ARG A 207 23.41 -12.18 -8.41
N ILE A 208 23.94 -12.55 -7.23
CA ILE A 208 25.39 -12.75 -7.02
C ILE A 208 25.91 -13.94 -7.85
N ASP A 209 25.17 -15.05 -7.89
CA ASP A 209 25.53 -16.26 -8.59
C ASP A 209 24.96 -16.34 -10.03
N GLY A 210 24.47 -15.22 -10.57
CA GLY A 210 23.89 -15.14 -11.89
C GLY A 210 22.52 -14.44 -11.88
N PRO A 211 21.79 -14.43 -13.02
CA PRO A 211 20.57 -13.64 -13.19
C PRO A 211 19.37 -14.15 -12.39
N GLY A 212 19.51 -15.25 -11.65
CA GLY A 212 18.43 -15.90 -10.93
C GLY A 212 17.50 -16.73 -11.84
N PRO A 213 16.56 -17.51 -11.23
CA PRO A 213 15.65 -18.38 -11.98
C PRO A 213 14.47 -17.61 -12.61
N TYR A 214 14.10 -16.46 -12.07
CA TYR A 214 12.92 -15.73 -12.48
C TYR A 214 13.09 -15.03 -13.84
N ARG A 215 12.05 -15.11 -14.64
CA ARG A 215 11.85 -14.32 -15.86
C ARG A 215 10.37 -14.13 -16.13
N PHE A 216 10.04 -13.04 -16.81
CA PHE A 216 8.68 -12.70 -17.17
C PHE A 216 8.63 -11.97 -18.50
N MET A 217 7.77 -12.44 -19.40
CA MET A 217 7.41 -11.71 -20.61
C MET A 217 5.90 -11.86 -20.83
N ARG A 218 5.26 -10.75 -21.13
CA ARG A 218 3.84 -10.67 -21.51
C ARG A 218 3.72 -10.16 -22.94
N ARG A 219 2.84 -10.74 -23.71
CA ARG A 219 2.48 -10.22 -25.03
C ARG A 219 1.51 -9.04 -24.84
N THR A 220 2.02 -7.82 -24.92
CA THR A 220 1.30 -6.59 -24.63
C THR A 220 1.78 -5.45 -25.53
N GLU A 221 0.91 -4.44 -25.75
CA GLU A 221 1.28 -3.18 -26.36
C GLU A 221 1.87 -2.17 -25.36
N ARG A 222 1.76 -2.45 -24.06
CA ARG A 222 2.26 -1.61 -22.99
C ARG A 222 3.69 -1.99 -22.62
N ALA A 223 4.66 -1.15 -22.96
CA ALA A 223 6.10 -1.43 -22.72
C ALA A 223 6.46 -1.67 -21.24
N PHE A 224 5.69 -1.10 -20.30
CA PHE A 224 5.90 -1.25 -18.86
C PHE A 224 5.17 -2.47 -18.25
N ASP A 225 4.43 -3.24 -19.05
CA ASP A 225 3.71 -4.45 -18.61
C ASP A 225 4.45 -5.76 -18.97
N THR A 226 5.72 -5.67 -19.31
CA THR A 226 6.58 -6.79 -19.68
C THR A 226 8.05 -6.47 -19.41
N LYS A 227 8.92 -7.49 -19.36
CA LYS A 227 10.37 -7.32 -19.20
C LYS A 227 11.10 -7.57 -20.51
N GLY A 228 12.08 -6.73 -20.82
CA GLY A 228 13.05 -6.95 -21.88
C GLY A 228 14.12 -7.99 -21.51
N TRP A 229 15.14 -8.14 -22.37
CA TRP A 229 16.30 -9.00 -22.09
C TRP A 229 15.91 -10.45 -21.74
N ASP A 230 15.12 -11.07 -22.60
CA ASP A 230 14.59 -12.44 -22.40
C ASP A 230 13.83 -12.58 -21.07
N GLY A 231 13.08 -11.54 -20.70
CA GLY A 231 12.25 -11.52 -19.49
C GLY A 231 13.00 -11.30 -18.16
N ARG A 232 14.29 -10.97 -18.21
CA ARG A 232 15.13 -10.81 -17.01
C ARG A 232 15.29 -9.36 -16.56
N GLY A 233 14.87 -8.40 -17.42
CA GLY A 233 15.07 -6.97 -17.18
C GLY A 233 16.48 -6.49 -17.49
N ALA A 234 16.75 -5.21 -17.22
CA ALA A 234 18.04 -4.60 -17.46
C ALA A 234 19.19 -5.30 -16.69
N PRO A 235 20.41 -5.35 -17.25
CA PRO A 235 21.55 -5.89 -16.53
C PRO A 235 21.83 -5.11 -15.25
N VAL A 236 22.21 -5.83 -14.20
CA VAL A 236 22.65 -5.25 -12.92
C VAL A 236 24.05 -5.69 -12.56
N LYS A 237 24.77 -4.84 -11.82
CA LYS A 237 25.98 -5.24 -11.09
C LYS A 237 25.55 -5.66 -9.67
N PRO A 238 25.70 -6.94 -9.29
CA PRO A 238 25.41 -7.37 -7.94
C PRO A 238 26.14 -6.52 -6.90
N CYS A 239 25.39 -5.90 -6.00
CA CYS A 239 25.93 -4.96 -5.03
C CYS A 239 25.38 -5.17 -3.62
N GLY A 240 24.60 -6.22 -3.41
CA GLY A 240 23.94 -6.52 -2.14
C GLY A 240 22.46 -6.14 -2.12
N LEU A 241 22.00 -5.29 -3.03
CA LEU A 241 20.56 -5.00 -3.22
C LEU A 241 19.84 -6.20 -3.84
N ILE A 242 18.53 -6.24 -3.65
CA ILE A 242 17.62 -7.26 -4.17
C ILE A 242 16.89 -6.69 -5.38
N ALA A 243 16.95 -7.38 -6.52
CA ALA A 243 16.26 -6.96 -7.73
C ALA A 243 14.75 -7.18 -7.61
N SER A 244 13.98 -6.21 -8.10
CA SER A 244 12.53 -6.27 -8.29
C SER A 244 12.26 -6.10 -9.78
N SER A 245 11.52 -7.03 -10.38
CA SER A 245 11.20 -6.91 -11.81
C SER A 245 10.05 -5.96 -12.06
N PHE A 246 9.18 -5.81 -11.07
CA PHE A 246 8.04 -4.90 -11.13
C PHE A 246 7.99 -4.01 -9.89
N ARG A 247 7.32 -2.88 -10.05
CA ARG A 247 7.00 -1.90 -9.01
C ARG A 247 5.71 -2.27 -8.29
N PRO A 248 5.40 -1.67 -7.14
CA PRO A 248 4.10 -1.85 -6.48
C PRO A 248 2.88 -1.43 -7.34
N SER A 249 3.10 -0.73 -8.44
CA SER A 249 2.09 -0.39 -9.45
C SER A 249 1.88 -1.47 -10.51
N ASP A 250 2.50 -2.63 -10.39
CA ASP A 250 2.57 -3.69 -11.39
C ASP A 250 3.34 -3.29 -12.67
N ASP A 251 3.96 -2.11 -12.71
CA ASP A 251 4.78 -1.63 -13.83
C ASP A 251 6.21 -2.19 -13.74
N ALA A 252 6.78 -2.54 -14.87
CA ALA A 252 8.16 -3.01 -14.96
C ALA A 252 9.16 -1.94 -14.48
N THR A 253 10.13 -2.34 -13.65
CA THR A 253 11.27 -1.50 -13.30
C THR A 253 12.11 -1.19 -14.54
N VAL A 254 12.69 0.01 -14.57
CA VAL A 254 13.66 0.43 -15.59
C VAL A 254 15.07 -0.02 -15.19
N LEU A 255 15.44 0.23 -13.93
CA LEU A 255 16.63 -0.31 -13.29
C LEU A 255 16.18 -1.26 -12.18
N GLU A 256 16.79 -2.46 -12.13
CA GLU A 256 16.21 -3.58 -11.39
C GLU A 256 16.25 -3.45 -9.86
N PHE A 257 17.07 -2.57 -9.29
CA PHE A 257 17.10 -2.36 -7.85
C PHE A 257 16.17 -1.21 -7.46
N LEU A 258 14.91 -1.55 -7.16
CA LEU A 258 13.91 -0.61 -6.66
C LEU A 258 14.22 -0.25 -5.20
N VAL A 259 14.65 0.99 -4.99
CA VAL A 259 15.18 1.46 -3.70
C VAL A 259 14.14 1.41 -2.58
N PRO A 260 12.89 1.96 -2.73
CA PRO A 260 11.93 1.91 -1.64
C PRO A 260 11.56 0.49 -1.23
N SER A 261 11.46 -0.46 -2.17
CA SER A 261 11.21 -1.86 -1.83
C SER A 261 12.40 -2.52 -1.13
N ASN A 262 13.65 -2.12 -1.43
CA ASN A 262 14.82 -2.59 -0.70
C ASN A 262 14.86 -2.06 0.74
N PHE A 263 14.49 -0.79 0.99
CA PHE A 263 14.28 -0.28 2.34
C PHE A 263 13.21 -1.09 3.10
N PHE A 264 12.11 -1.39 2.44
CA PHE A 264 11.04 -2.18 3.03
C PHE A 264 11.49 -3.63 3.33
N ALA A 265 12.31 -4.24 2.47
CA ALA A 265 12.90 -5.56 2.71
C ALA A 265 13.80 -5.59 3.96
N VAL A 266 14.59 -4.54 4.20
CA VAL A 266 15.39 -4.42 5.43
C VAL A 266 14.51 -4.45 6.68
N SER A 267 13.44 -3.64 6.71
CA SER A 267 12.50 -3.61 7.83
C SER A 267 11.77 -4.94 8.00
N ALA A 268 11.26 -5.51 6.90
CA ALA A 268 10.55 -6.78 6.90
C ALA A 268 11.41 -7.95 7.43
N LEU A 269 12.67 -8.03 7.02
CA LEU A 269 13.61 -9.04 7.51
C LEU A 269 13.92 -8.86 9.01
N ARG A 270 14.05 -7.62 9.49
CA ARG A 270 14.25 -7.35 10.93
C ARG A 270 13.04 -7.79 11.74
N TRP A 271 11.83 -7.52 11.28
CA TRP A 271 10.59 -7.97 11.93
C TRP A 271 10.47 -9.50 11.96
N ALA A 272 10.79 -10.16 10.84
CA ALA A 272 10.82 -11.62 10.79
C ALA A 272 11.85 -12.20 11.77
N SER A 273 13.04 -11.61 11.86
CA SER A 273 14.07 -12.01 12.83
C SER A 273 13.59 -11.87 14.28
N GLU A 274 12.89 -10.78 14.61
CA GLU A 274 12.36 -10.55 15.95
C GLU A 274 11.30 -11.59 16.32
N ILE A 275 10.36 -11.91 15.41
CA ILE A 275 9.35 -12.97 15.61
C ILE A 275 10.05 -14.31 15.86
N LEU A 276 10.95 -14.73 14.96
CA LEU A 276 11.66 -16.00 15.04
C LEU A 276 12.53 -16.17 16.30
N SER A 277 13.01 -15.05 16.86
CA SER A 277 13.83 -15.05 18.08
C SER A 277 13.00 -15.07 19.35
N THR A 278 11.75 -14.57 19.31
CA THR A 278 10.92 -14.31 20.49
C THR A 278 9.77 -15.30 20.63
N VAL A 279 9.14 -15.66 19.51
CA VAL A 279 7.96 -16.54 19.48
C VAL A 279 8.38 -17.99 19.34
N ASP A 280 7.66 -18.89 19.99
CA ASP A 280 7.85 -20.34 19.80
C ASP A 280 7.22 -20.78 18.46
N CYS A 281 8.06 -20.87 17.44
CA CYS A 281 7.65 -21.28 16.08
C CYS A 281 7.94 -22.80 15.82
N GLY A 282 8.25 -23.58 16.86
CA GLY A 282 8.60 -25.00 16.76
C GLY A 282 10.08 -25.28 17.05
N SER A 283 10.90 -25.66 16.06
CA SER A 283 12.31 -25.97 16.30
C SER A 283 13.12 -24.72 16.67
N LYS A 284 13.47 -24.57 17.95
CA LYS A 284 14.28 -23.43 18.44
C LYS A 284 15.62 -23.26 17.70
N ARG A 285 16.27 -24.39 17.31
CA ARG A 285 17.51 -24.33 16.54
C ARG A 285 17.31 -23.78 15.14
N GLU A 286 16.24 -24.18 14.49
CA GLU A 286 15.88 -23.73 13.15
C GLU A 286 15.46 -22.28 13.15
N CYS A 287 14.56 -21.88 14.07
CA CYS A 287 14.10 -20.48 14.19
C CYS A 287 15.27 -19.53 14.48
N ARG A 288 16.20 -19.91 15.37
CA ARG A 288 17.42 -19.12 15.63
C ARG A 288 18.26 -18.94 14.37
N LYS A 289 18.52 -20.03 13.63
CA LYS A 289 19.30 -19.97 12.38
C LYS A 289 18.64 -19.04 11.36
N LEU A 290 17.33 -19.14 11.18
CA LEU A 290 16.59 -18.27 10.26
C LEU A 290 16.60 -16.82 10.72
N ALA A 291 16.50 -16.55 12.03
CA ALA A 291 16.60 -15.19 12.58
C ALA A 291 17.97 -14.56 12.30
N GLU A 292 19.05 -15.32 12.49
CA GLU A 292 20.41 -14.89 12.14
C GLU A 292 20.57 -14.63 10.64
N GLU A 293 19.99 -15.48 9.79
CA GLU A 293 19.97 -15.29 8.35
C GLU A 293 19.19 -14.04 7.91
N CYS A 294 18.02 -13.77 8.52
CA CYS A 294 17.24 -12.54 8.28
C CYS A 294 18.06 -11.29 8.67
N THR A 295 18.68 -11.31 9.86
CA THR A 295 19.50 -10.18 10.33
C THR A 295 20.71 -9.94 9.43
N SER A 296 21.40 -11.01 9.01
CA SER A 296 22.55 -10.91 8.12
C SER A 296 22.18 -10.31 6.76
N LEU A 297 21.08 -10.80 6.16
CA LEU A 297 20.63 -10.29 4.87
C LEU A 297 20.12 -8.85 4.99
N ALA A 298 19.39 -8.51 6.05
CA ALA A 298 18.96 -7.14 6.31
C ALA A 298 20.15 -6.16 6.42
N SER A 299 21.23 -6.59 7.09
CA SER A 299 22.45 -5.78 7.22
C SER A 299 23.17 -5.60 5.89
N GLN A 300 23.25 -6.64 5.06
CA GLN A 300 23.84 -6.55 3.72
C GLN A 300 23.07 -5.57 2.83
N VAL A 301 21.74 -5.68 2.80
CA VAL A 301 20.89 -4.78 2.01
C VAL A 301 20.97 -3.34 2.53
N ALA A 302 20.97 -3.14 3.86
CA ALA A 302 21.10 -1.81 4.47
C ALA A 302 22.42 -1.12 4.08
N SER A 303 23.55 -1.84 4.16
CA SER A 303 24.85 -1.30 3.73
C SER A 303 24.88 -0.98 2.23
N ALA A 304 24.24 -1.80 1.41
CA ALA A 304 24.14 -1.53 -0.02
C ALA A 304 23.26 -0.30 -0.32
N LEU A 305 22.18 -0.07 0.45
CA LEU A 305 21.36 1.14 0.34
C LEU A 305 22.16 2.41 0.69
N GLU A 306 22.98 2.37 1.74
CA GLU A 306 23.85 3.49 2.10
C GLU A 306 24.84 3.86 0.99
N GLU A 307 25.35 2.86 0.26
CA GLU A 307 26.34 3.04 -0.80
C GLU A 307 25.74 3.42 -2.15
N TYR A 308 24.59 2.82 -2.53
CA TYR A 308 24.08 2.91 -3.90
C TYR A 308 22.78 3.70 -4.04
N ALA A 309 22.00 3.89 -2.96
CA ALA A 309 20.69 4.53 -3.06
C ALA A 309 20.72 6.06 -2.96
N VAL A 310 21.80 6.65 -2.45
CA VAL A 310 21.91 8.09 -2.21
C VAL A 310 22.65 8.76 -3.36
N VAL A 311 22.05 9.82 -3.91
CA VAL A 311 22.63 10.62 -5.00
C VAL A 311 22.62 12.10 -4.63
N GLU A 312 23.59 12.87 -5.21
CA GLU A 312 23.64 14.33 -5.07
C GLU A 312 22.77 14.97 -6.15
N HIS A 313 21.71 15.64 -5.73
CA HIS A 313 20.85 16.42 -6.63
C HIS A 313 21.19 17.91 -6.54
N PRO A 314 21.37 18.64 -7.68
CA PRO A 314 21.86 20.02 -7.67
C PRO A 314 20.97 21.02 -6.90
N LYS A 315 19.67 20.74 -6.80
CA LYS A 315 18.69 21.61 -6.13
C LYS A 315 18.34 21.15 -4.71
N TYR A 316 18.33 19.84 -4.45
CA TYR A 316 17.84 19.28 -3.19
C TYR A 316 18.95 18.75 -2.29
N GLY A 317 20.20 18.66 -2.78
CA GLY A 317 21.31 18.02 -2.06
C GLY A 317 21.18 16.49 -2.12
N ARG A 318 21.55 15.79 -1.06
CA ARG A 318 21.48 14.34 -1.00
C ARG A 318 20.02 13.87 -0.95
N ILE A 319 19.64 13.04 -1.92
CA ILE A 319 18.31 12.42 -2.02
C ILE A 319 18.43 10.91 -2.27
N TYR A 320 17.38 10.15 -2.00
CA TYR A 320 17.27 8.76 -2.45
C TYR A 320 16.87 8.71 -3.92
N ALA A 321 17.57 7.89 -4.70
CA ALA A 321 17.11 7.46 -6.03
C ALA A 321 15.92 6.53 -5.91
N TYR A 322 15.08 6.46 -6.93
CA TYR A 322 13.95 5.53 -6.98
C TYR A 322 14.39 4.13 -7.41
N GLU A 323 15.22 4.05 -8.47
CA GLU A 323 15.81 2.80 -8.95
C GLU A 323 17.31 3.01 -9.22
N VAL A 324 18.11 1.96 -9.04
CA VAL A 324 19.54 1.91 -9.34
C VAL A 324 19.92 0.57 -9.99
N ASP A 325 21.11 0.49 -10.62
CA ASP A 325 21.59 -0.70 -11.32
C ASP A 325 22.89 -1.31 -10.74
N GLY A 326 23.51 -0.66 -9.74
CA GLY A 326 24.81 -1.04 -9.19
C GLY A 326 26.01 -0.67 -10.07
N PHE A 327 25.81 -0.22 -11.31
CA PHE A 327 26.88 0.32 -12.18
C PHE A 327 27.10 1.81 -12.01
N GLY A 328 26.20 2.49 -11.28
CA GLY A 328 26.24 3.93 -11.06
C GLY A 328 25.12 4.71 -11.77
N SER A 329 24.21 4.01 -12.47
CA SER A 329 23.01 4.64 -13.02
C SER A 329 21.94 4.77 -11.93
N SER A 330 21.15 5.83 -11.98
CA SER A 330 20.03 6.08 -11.08
C SER A 330 18.86 6.70 -11.82
N LEU A 331 17.65 6.31 -11.45
CA LEU A 331 16.40 6.89 -11.90
C LEU A 331 15.83 7.77 -10.78
N LEU A 332 15.65 9.06 -11.09
CA LEU A 332 15.10 10.05 -10.16
C LEU A 332 13.63 10.30 -10.49
N MET A 333 12.76 9.73 -9.70
CA MET A 333 11.31 9.89 -9.71
C MET A 333 10.73 9.37 -8.39
N ASP A 334 9.45 9.42 -8.24
CA ASP A 334 8.67 8.59 -7.31
C ASP A 334 7.33 8.22 -7.96
N ASP A 335 6.76 7.12 -7.52
CA ASP A 335 5.47 6.59 -7.94
C ASP A 335 4.48 6.68 -6.77
N ALA A 336 3.19 6.74 -7.05
CA ALA A 336 2.17 6.86 -6.01
C ALA A 336 1.95 5.58 -5.18
N ASN A 337 2.31 4.42 -5.73
CA ASN A 337 2.05 3.12 -5.10
C ASN A 337 3.07 2.80 -4.01
N VAL A 338 2.58 2.33 -2.87
CA VAL A 338 3.39 2.05 -1.67
C VAL A 338 3.92 0.60 -1.73
N PRO A 339 5.23 0.38 -1.50
CA PRO A 339 6.29 1.28 -1.07
C PRO A 339 6.79 2.21 -2.16
N ASN A 340 6.91 3.48 -1.82
CA ASN A 340 7.55 4.51 -2.61
C ASN A 340 8.48 5.35 -1.71
N LEU A 341 9.21 6.29 -2.27
CA LEU A 341 10.15 7.11 -1.48
C LEU A 341 9.43 7.96 -0.43
N LEU A 342 8.23 8.46 -0.76
CA LEU A 342 7.42 9.26 0.16
C LEU A 342 6.98 8.45 1.39
N SER A 343 6.70 7.16 1.23
CA SER A 343 6.13 6.29 2.27
C SER A 343 7.16 5.69 3.24
N LEU A 344 8.45 5.91 3.06
CA LEU A 344 9.49 5.24 3.86
C LEU A 344 9.31 5.41 5.38
N PRO A 345 8.95 6.60 5.93
CA PRO A 345 8.66 6.72 7.37
C PRO A 345 7.37 6.02 7.81
N TYR A 346 6.33 6.07 6.99
CA TYR A 346 5.07 5.35 7.25
C TYR A 346 5.29 3.84 7.38
N LEU A 347 6.17 3.28 6.56
CA LEU A 347 6.56 1.88 6.61
C LEU A 347 7.59 1.56 7.70
N GLY A 348 8.04 2.56 8.47
CA GLY A 348 9.08 2.37 9.49
C GLY A 348 10.46 2.03 8.92
N CYS A 349 10.73 2.43 7.68
CA CYS A 349 11.99 2.16 6.97
C CYS A 349 13.08 3.16 7.32
N VAL A 350 12.71 4.43 7.45
CA VAL A 350 13.60 5.51 7.86
C VAL A 350 12.90 6.42 8.88
N PRO A 351 13.64 7.14 9.75
CA PRO A 351 13.05 8.17 10.60
C PRO A 351 12.44 9.32 9.78
N ALA A 352 11.36 9.92 10.25
CA ALA A 352 10.73 11.05 9.56
C ALA A 352 11.61 12.31 9.54
N ASP A 353 12.57 12.42 10.43
CA ASP A 353 13.57 13.50 10.52
C ASP A 353 14.89 13.19 9.81
N ASP A 354 15.00 12.05 9.12
CA ASP A 354 16.16 11.71 8.29
C ASP A 354 16.39 12.81 7.24
N PRO A 355 17.58 13.45 7.21
CA PRO A 355 17.82 14.60 6.33
C PRO A 355 17.83 14.25 4.85
N VAL A 356 18.22 13.01 4.49
CA VAL A 356 18.19 12.55 3.09
C VAL A 356 16.74 12.33 2.67
N TRP A 357 15.93 11.73 3.54
CA TRP A 357 14.51 11.56 3.26
C TRP A 357 13.77 12.90 3.19
N GLN A 358 14.07 13.85 4.07
CA GLN A 358 13.47 15.20 4.02
C GLN A 358 13.78 15.92 2.69
N ASN A 359 14.99 15.78 2.20
CA ASN A 359 15.36 16.29 0.88
C ASN A 359 14.62 15.55 -0.24
N THR A 360 14.52 14.22 -0.14
CA THR A 360 13.81 13.37 -1.08
C THR A 360 12.32 13.74 -1.11
N ARG A 361 11.69 13.95 0.05
CA ARG A 361 10.29 14.38 0.14
C ARG A 361 10.05 15.70 -0.60
N ARG A 362 10.97 16.68 -0.46
CA ARG A 362 10.87 17.97 -1.19
C ARG A 362 11.00 17.79 -2.70
N PHE A 363 11.86 16.86 -3.15
CA PHE A 363 11.98 16.49 -4.56
C PHE A 363 10.72 15.80 -5.06
N VAL A 364 10.23 14.79 -4.36
CA VAL A 364 9.05 13.98 -4.74
C VAL A 364 7.79 14.82 -4.89
N LEU A 365 7.59 15.79 -4.00
CA LEU A 365 6.44 16.70 -3.99
C LEU A 365 6.70 18.00 -4.79
N SER A 366 7.43 17.90 -5.88
CA SER A 366 7.74 19.02 -6.77
C SER A 366 7.69 18.62 -8.25
N GLU A 367 7.68 19.61 -9.14
CA GLU A 367 7.69 19.40 -10.59
C GLU A 367 9.00 18.77 -11.13
N ASP A 368 10.05 18.65 -10.29
CA ASP A 368 11.27 17.93 -10.63
C ASP A 368 11.07 16.40 -10.57
N ASN A 369 10.03 15.91 -9.89
CA ASN A 369 9.54 14.54 -10.02
C ASN A 369 8.65 14.42 -11.25
N PRO A 370 9.01 13.64 -12.29
CA PRO A 370 8.24 13.53 -13.52
C PRO A 370 6.82 12.94 -13.33
N CYS A 371 6.55 12.32 -12.18
CA CYS A 371 5.23 11.79 -11.84
C CYS A 371 4.45 12.67 -10.85
N PHE A 372 4.96 13.85 -10.50
CA PHE A 372 4.19 14.85 -9.77
C PHE A 372 3.37 15.68 -10.74
N PHE A 373 2.07 15.73 -10.54
CA PHE A 373 1.15 16.48 -11.39
C PHE A 373 0.42 17.53 -10.57
N SER A 374 0.22 18.70 -11.17
CA SER A 374 -0.54 19.80 -10.60
C SER A 374 -1.56 20.31 -11.61
N GLY A 375 -2.77 20.61 -11.15
CA GLY A 375 -3.86 21.11 -11.98
C GLY A 375 -4.98 21.74 -11.15
N LYS A 376 -6.14 21.97 -11.77
CA LYS A 376 -7.28 22.65 -11.15
C LYS A 376 -7.94 21.84 -10.04
N ALA A 377 -7.91 20.50 -10.14
CA ALA A 377 -8.54 19.62 -9.16
C ALA A 377 -7.63 19.36 -7.94
N GLY A 378 -6.31 19.44 -8.13
CA GLY A 378 -5.35 19.19 -7.05
C GLY A 378 -3.92 19.01 -7.56
N ALA A 379 -3.03 18.70 -6.63
CA ALA A 379 -1.65 18.33 -6.91
C ALA A 379 -1.26 17.08 -6.12
N GLY A 380 -0.43 16.22 -6.72
CA GLY A 380 0.03 14.99 -6.09
C GLY A 380 0.82 14.10 -7.05
N VAL A 381 1.34 13.01 -6.52
CA VAL A 381 2.08 12.02 -7.30
C VAL A 381 1.12 11.06 -7.98
N GLY A 382 1.42 10.73 -9.22
CA GLY A 382 0.79 9.66 -9.99
C GLY A 382 1.81 8.58 -10.37
N GLY A 383 1.73 8.11 -11.58
CA GLY A 383 2.65 7.11 -12.13
C GLY A 383 2.37 6.84 -13.59
N PRO A 384 3.21 6.05 -14.26
CA PRO A 384 2.96 5.66 -15.65
C PRO A 384 1.80 4.69 -15.81
N HIS A 385 1.43 3.95 -14.77
CA HIS A 385 0.43 2.88 -14.79
C HIS A 385 -0.91 3.29 -15.43
N VAL A 386 -1.50 4.39 -14.97
CA VAL A 386 -2.75 4.94 -15.53
C VAL A 386 -2.51 6.10 -16.49
N GLY A 387 -1.25 6.50 -16.68
CA GLY A 387 -0.82 7.56 -17.58
C GLY A 387 -0.52 8.90 -16.91
N LEU A 388 0.13 9.77 -17.67
CA LEU A 388 0.56 11.09 -17.18
C LEU A 388 -0.64 12.01 -16.94
N GLY A 389 -0.55 12.84 -15.88
CA GLY A 389 -1.61 13.79 -15.51
C GLY A 389 -2.69 13.20 -14.59
N TRP A 390 -2.62 11.91 -14.28
CA TRP A 390 -3.48 11.24 -13.32
C TRP A 390 -2.85 11.24 -11.93
N ILE A 391 -3.54 11.82 -10.95
CA ILE A 391 -3.11 11.89 -9.55
C ILE A 391 -3.77 10.76 -8.78
N TRP A 392 -2.99 10.06 -7.96
CA TRP A 392 -3.50 9.01 -7.11
C TRP A 392 -3.85 9.56 -5.71
N PRO A 393 -5.07 9.39 -5.21
CA PRO A 393 -5.43 9.77 -3.83
C PRO A 393 -4.48 9.20 -2.79
N MET A 394 -3.94 7.98 -3.01
CA MET A 394 -2.95 7.36 -2.12
C MET A 394 -1.72 8.24 -1.88
N SER A 395 -1.24 8.97 -2.89
CA SER A 395 -0.09 9.85 -2.75
C SER A 395 -0.38 11.05 -1.85
N ILE A 396 -1.60 11.61 -1.94
CA ILE A 396 -2.05 12.72 -1.10
C ILE A 396 -2.27 12.25 0.35
N ILE A 397 -2.81 11.03 0.53
CA ILE A 397 -2.95 10.41 1.84
C ILE A 397 -1.56 10.19 2.46
N MET A 398 -0.61 9.68 1.67
CA MET A 398 0.76 9.44 2.12
C MET A 398 1.49 10.75 2.45
N GLN A 399 1.27 11.81 1.68
CA GLN A 399 1.76 13.16 1.98
C GLN A 399 1.29 13.63 3.35
N ALA A 400 0.00 13.44 3.67
CA ALA A 400 -0.57 13.79 4.98
C ALA A 400 -0.03 12.91 6.11
N LEU A 401 0.05 11.58 5.92
CA LEU A 401 0.53 10.63 6.94
C LEU A 401 2.01 10.87 7.31
N THR A 402 2.80 11.40 6.37
CA THR A 402 4.23 11.69 6.56
C THR A 402 4.53 13.17 6.85
N SER A 403 3.50 13.98 7.06
CA SER A 403 3.63 15.40 7.43
C SER A 403 3.46 15.62 8.93
N SER A 404 4.21 16.59 9.46
CA SER A 404 3.98 17.18 10.78
C SER A 404 3.31 18.56 10.70
N ASP A 405 3.19 19.14 9.51
CA ASP A 405 2.56 20.45 9.26
C ASP A 405 1.04 20.30 9.17
N GLU A 406 0.34 20.92 10.13
CA GLU A 406 -1.12 20.87 10.21
C GLU A 406 -1.81 21.56 9.03
N ALA A 407 -1.21 22.60 8.46
CA ALA A 407 -1.75 23.28 7.28
C ALA A 407 -1.64 22.39 6.04
N GLU A 408 -0.53 21.68 5.87
CA GLU A 408 -0.37 20.69 4.79
C GLU A 408 -1.37 19.53 4.95
N ILE A 409 -1.52 18.97 6.14
CA ILE A 409 -2.48 17.90 6.43
C ILE A 409 -3.91 18.35 6.10
N ALA A 410 -4.30 19.54 6.55
CA ALA A 410 -5.63 20.11 6.27
C ALA A 410 -5.85 20.29 4.75
N SER A 411 -4.85 20.76 4.02
CA SER A 411 -4.91 20.92 2.55
C SER A 411 -5.06 19.56 1.85
N CYS A 412 -4.35 18.53 2.29
CA CYS A 412 -4.50 17.17 1.78
C CYS A 412 -5.93 16.64 1.99
N LEU A 413 -6.48 16.78 3.20
CA LEU A 413 -7.86 16.37 3.48
C LEU A 413 -8.89 17.11 2.62
N GLN A 414 -8.70 18.42 2.42
CA GLN A 414 -9.58 19.21 1.55
C GLN A 414 -9.52 18.70 0.11
N THR A 415 -8.34 18.43 -0.41
CA THR A 415 -8.17 17.88 -1.77
C THR A 415 -8.82 16.51 -1.90
N LEU A 416 -8.62 15.61 -0.95
CA LEU A 416 -9.24 14.27 -0.95
C LEU A 416 -10.77 14.37 -0.92
N MET A 417 -11.33 15.26 -0.10
CA MET A 417 -12.79 15.51 -0.08
C MET A 417 -13.30 16.15 -1.37
N ALA A 418 -12.50 16.96 -2.06
CA ALA A 418 -12.91 17.64 -3.29
C ALA A 418 -12.84 16.73 -4.54
N THR A 419 -12.11 15.62 -4.46
CA THR A 419 -11.81 14.75 -5.61
C THR A 419 -12.47 13.37 -5.56
N ASP A 420 -13.44 13.16 -4.66
CA ASP A 420 -14.24 11.94 -4.59
C ASP A 420 -15.35 11.83 -5.64
N ALA A 421 -15.53 12.84 -6.49
CA ALA A 421 -16.58 12.96 -7.51
C ALA A 421 -18.01 12.74 -6.98
N GLY A 422 -18.24 12.88 -5.67
CA GLY A 422 -19.52 12.64 -5.01
C GLY A 422 -19.85 11.17 -4.77
N THR A 423 -18.88 10.27 -4.98
CA THR A 423 -19.05 8.81 -4.76
C THR A 423 -18.96 8.43 -3.28
N GLY A 424 -18.32 9.27 -2.46
CA GLY A 424 -18.01 8.96 -1.05
C GLY A 424 -16.84 8.00 -0.86
N PHE A 425 -16.12 7.66 -1.93
CA PHE A 425 -14.98 6.73 -1.93
C PHE A 425 -13.73 7.37 -2.55
N MET A 426 -12.57 6.78 -2.25
CA MET A 426 -11.32 7.07 -2.93
C MET A 426 -11.25 6.30 -4.23
N HIS A 427 -10.91 7.01 -5.30
CA HIS A 427 -10.60 6.43 -6.60
C HIS A 427 -9.19 5.82 -6.64
N GLU A 428 -8.87 5.04 -7.66
CA GLU A 428 -7.49 4.69 -7.98
C GLU A 428 -6.72 5.94 -8.39
N ALA A 429 -7.22 6.68 -9.40
CA ALA A 429 -6.66 7.96 -9.82
C ALA A 429 -7.74 8.91 -10.34
N PHE A 430 -7.50 10.22 -10.24
CA PHE A 430 -8.33 11.26 -10.81
C PHE A 430 -7.51 12.19 -11.72
N TRP A 431 -8.17 12.79 -12.71
CA TRP A 431 -7.51 13.71 -13.63
C TRP A 431 -7.22 15.06 -12.95
N LYS A 432 -5.97 15.53 -13.05
CA LYS A 432 -5.48 16.74 -12.36
C LYS A 432 -6.30 18.02 -12.57
N ASP A 433 -7.02 18.13 -13.68
CA ASP A 433 -7.82 19.35 -14.02
C ASP A 433 -9.33 19.16 -13.87
N ASP A 434 -9.81 17.92 -13.64
CA ASP A 434 -11.24 17.60 -13.55
C ASP A 434 -11.45 16.43 -12.58
N PRO A 435 -11.96 16.68 -11.36
CA PRO A 435 -12.14 15.65 -10.35
C PRO A 435 -13.26 14.65 -10.69
N THR A 436 -14.09 14.93 -11.69
CA THR A 436 -15.15 14.01 -12.15
C THR A 436 -14.62 12.93 -13.11
N ARG A 437 -13.37 13.07 -13.58
CA ARG A 437 -12.70 12.08 -14.40
C ARG A 437 -11.78 11.24 -13.53
N PHE A 438 -12.12 9.96 -13.38
CA PHE A 438 -11.39 8.99 -12.55
C PHE A 438 -11.29 7.62 -13.24
N THR A 439 -10.35 6.77 -12.82
CA THR A 439 -10.09 5.46 -13.44
C THR A 439 -10.94 4.34 -12.85
N ARG A 440 -11.13 4.30 -11.53
CA ARG A 440 -12.02 3.36 -10.82
C ARG A 440 -12.91 4.14 -9.89
N SER A 441 -14.20 3.78 -9.80
CA SER A 441 -15.17 4.47 -8.93
C SER A 441 -14.82 4.36 -7.45
N TRP A 442 -14.12 3.30 -7.08
CA TRP A 442 -13.56 3.05 -5.76
C TRP A 442 -12.34 2.15 -5.87
N PHE A 443 -11.41 2.28 -4.95
CA PHE A 443 -10.21 1.46 -4.86
C PHE A 443 -9.99 1.06 -3.40
N ALA A 444 -10.11 -0.23 -3.10
CA ALA A 444 -10.19 -0.73 -1.72
C ALA A 444 -9.00 -0.32 -0.86
N TRP A 445 -7.79 -0.43 -1.39
CA TRP A 445 -6.58 -0.01 -0.67
C TRP A 445 -6.59 1.50 -0.36
N ALA A 446 -6.93 2.35 -1.33
CA ALA A 446 -7.01 3.81 -1.11
C ALA A 446 -8.09 4.17 -0.10
N ASN A 447 -9.25 3.47 -0.13
CA ASN A 447 -10.32 3.67 0.85
C ASN A 447 -9.83 3.36 2.26
N THR A 448 -9.22 2.21 2.46
CA THR A 448 -8.74 1.79 3.78
C THR A 448 -7.61 2.71 4.27
N LEU A 449 -6.71 3.14 3.38
CA LEU A 449 -5.63 4.07 3.72
C LEU A 449 -6.16 5.47 4.09
N PHE A 450 -7.24 5.95 3.43
CA PHE A 450 -7.94 7.16 3.83
C PHE A 450 -8.57 7.02 5.22
N GLY A 451 -9.21 5.88 5.47
CA GLY A 451 -9.74 5.55 6.80
C GLY A 451 -8.65 5.55 7.86
N GLU A 452 -7.47 4.99 7.57
CA GLU A 452 -6.30 5.02 8.46
C GLU A 452 -5.85 6.45 8.75
N LEU A 453 -5.75 7.32 7.73
CA LEU A 453 -5.38 8.72 7.91
C LEU A 453 -6.33 9.43 8.88
N VAL A 454 -7.65 9.32 8.64
CA VAL A 454 -8.65 9.97 9.50
C VAL A 454 -8.58 9.44 10.93
N LEU A 455 -8.44 8.12 11.11
CA LEU A 455 -8.33 7.49 12.41
C LEU A 455 -7.03 7.89 13.14
N GLU A 456 -5.91 8.03 12.42
CA GLU A 456 -4.66 8.53 12.99
C GLU A 456 -4.79 9.97 13.49
N LEU A 457 -5.43 10.84 12.72
CA LEU A 457 -5.66 12.23 13.08
C LEU A 457 -6.61 12.33 14.28
N TYR A 458 -7.66 11.52 14.32
CA TYR A 458 -8.58 11.41 15.46
C TYR A 458 -7.83 11.01 16.73
N ASN A 459 -7.04 9.95 16.69
CA ASN A 459 -6.29 9.47 17.86
C ASN A 459 -5.24 10.46 18.35
N LYS A 460 -4.69 11.30 17.47
CA LYS A 460 -3.76 12.38 17.80
C LYS A 460 -4.46 13.66 18.28
N GLY A 461 -5.80 13.71 18.32
CA GLY A 461 -6.57 14.89 18.69
C GLY A 461 -6.43 16.05 17.71
N LYS A 462 -6.20 15.75 16.43
CA LYS A 462 -6.01 16.73 15.34
C LYS A 462 -7.27 16.95 14.47
N LEU A 463 -8.39 16.34 14.85
CA LEU A 463 -9.71 16.48 14.21
C LEU A 463 -10.75 17.03 15.19
#